data_5be3b39cbf1ecac5bf34acb089149a59
#
_entry.id   5be3b39cbf1ecac5bf34acb089149a59
#
_cell.length_a   1.000
_cell.length_b   1.000
_cell.length_c   1.000
_cell.angle_alpha   90.00
_cell.angle_beta   90.00
_cell.angle_gamma   90.00
#
_symmetry.space_group_name_H-M   'P 1'
#
loop_
_entity.id
_entity.type
_entity.pdbx_description
1 polymer ?
#
loop_
_entity_poly.entity_id
_entity_poly.type
_entity_poly.pdbx_seq_one_letter_code
_entity_poly.pdbx_strand_id
1 'polypeptide(L)'
;IAHDCYIENGVVFSNNVTLGGNTYVMKNSQLGFNTTVHQNQVIGSYSMIGMGTIITKKFKVVPGYTYVGNPIKKVKKNIIGLRRKKISSNNLKKETIRFKEIIKKHNLYE
;
A
#
# COMPACT_ATOMS: atom_id res chain seq x y z
N ILE A 1 -2.83 -8.11 -12.55
CA ILE A 1 -1.96 -6.93 -12.44
C ILE A 1 -1.85 -6.27 -13.81
N ALA A 2 -2.22 -5.00 -13.91
CA ALA A 2 -2.10 -4.25 -15.14
C ALA A 2 -0.62 -3.94 -15.45
N HIS A 3 -0.34 -3.47 -16.67
CA HIS A 3 1.02 -3.18 -17.09
C HIS A 3 1.59 -1.94 -16.35
N ASP A 4 2.91 -1.85 -16.34
CA ASP A 4 3.67 -0.75 -15.72
C ASP A 4 3.49 -0.66 -14.21
N CYS A 5 3.06 -1.75 -13.54
CA CYS A 5 3.06 -1.83 -12.10
C CYS A 5 4.46 -2.18 -11.58
N TYR A 6 4.83 -1.59 -10.45
CA TYR A 6 6.07 -1.89 -9.77
C TYR A 6 5.77 -2.49 -8.40
N ILE A 7 6.29 -3.69 -8.14
CA ILE A 7 6.04 -4.42 -6.90
C ILE A 7 7.37 -4.66 -6.20
N GLU A 8 7.52 -4.11 -4.99
CA GLU A 8 8.73 -4.33 -4.20
C GLU A 8 8.70 -5.69 -3.49
N ASN A 9 9.82 -6.05 -2.84
CA ASN A 9 9.96 -7.36 -2.19
C ASN A 9 9.00 -7.54 -1.01
N GLY A 10 8.58 -8.78 -0.78
CA GLY A 10 7.79 -9.16 0.38
C GLY A 10 6.33 -8.76 0.34
N VAL A 11 5.84 -8.27 -0.79
CA VAL A 11 4.42 -7.97 -0.97
C VAL A 11 3.62 -9.27 -1.09
N VAL A 12 2.51 -9.36 -0.37
CA VAL A 12 1.62 -10.52 -0.41
C VAL A 12 0.28 -10.10 -1.02
N PHE A 13 -0.10 -10.76 -2.10
CA PHE A 13 -1.40 -10.60 -2.72
C PHE A 13 -2.27 -11.82 -2.42
N SER A 14 -3.43 -11.62 -1.81
CA SER A 14 -4.43 -12.66 -1.73
C SER A 14 -5.16 -12.78 -3.09
N ASN A 15 -6.12 -13.71 -3.18
CA ASN A 15 -6.79 -13.96 -4.46
C ASN A 15 -7.60 -12.76 -4.94
N ASN A 16 -7.64 -12.56 -6.25
CA ASN A 16 -8.46 -11.56 -6.93
C ASN A 16 -8.10 -10.11 -6.56
N VAL A 17 -6.84 -9.84 -6.26
CA VAL A 17 -6.37 -8.46 -6.12
C VAL A 17 -6.18 -7.88 -7.52
N THR A 18 -6.77 -6.70 -7.75
CA THR A 18 -6.68 -6.00 -9.03
C THR A 18 -5.94 -4.69 -8.84
N LEU A 19 -4.85 -4.51 -9.59
CA LEU A 19 -4.09 -3.27 -9.60
C LEU A 19 -4.32 -2.54 -10.92
N GLY A 20 -4.74 -1.30 -10.86
CA GLY A 20 -4.77 -0.43 -12.02
C GLY A 20 -3.35 -0.14 -12.54
N GLY A 21 -3.24 0.35 -13.76
CA GLY A 21 -1.95 0.61 -14.40
C GLY A 21 -1.09 1.61 -13.62
N ASN A 22 0.21 1.46 -13.72
CA ASN A 22 1.19 2.37 -13.11
C ASN A 22 1.04 2.50 -11.59
N THR A 23 0.67 1.40 -10.93
CA THR A 23 0.58 1.33 -9.47
C THR A 23 1.92 0.88 -8.88
N TYR A 24 2.35 1.52 -7.82
CA TYR A 24 3.59 1.19 -7.12
C TYR A 24 3.24 0.59 -5.76
N VAL A 25 3.65 -0.66 -5.51
CA VAL A 25 3.38 -1.33 -4.23
C VAL A 25 4.69 -1.47 -3.47
N MET A 26 4.79 -0.78 -2.34
CA MET A 26 6.01 -0.79 -1.53
C MET A 26 6.14 -2.07 -0.73
N LYS A 27 7.35 -2.35 -0.27
CA LYS A 27 7.73 -3.63 0.34
C LYS A 27 6.89 -4.03 1.54
N ASN A 28 6.71 -5.34 1.69
CA ASN A 28 6.09 -5.97 2.85
C ASN A 28 4.65 -5.51 3.13
N SER A 29 3.95 -4.99 2.13
CA SER A 29 2.52 -4.73 2.26
C SER A 29 1.73 -6.00 1.97
N GLN A 30 0.53 -6.09 2.54
CA GLN A 30 -0.37 -7.22 2.36
C GLN A 30 -1.71 -6.73 1.85
N LEU A 31 -2.14 -7.24 0.71
CA LEU A 31 -3.42 -6.87 0.10
C LEU A 31 -4.38 -8.04 0.19
N GLY A 32 -5.48 -7.86 0.92
CA GLY A 32 -6.47 -8.91 1.16
C GLY A 32 -7.28 -9.27 -0.09
N PHE A 33 -8.10 -10.30 0.05
CA PHE A 33 -8.93 -10.83 -1.06
C PHE A 33 -9.78 -9.72 -1.69
N ASN A 34 -9.85 -9.72 -3.01
CA ASN A 34 -10.71 -8.82 -3.79
C ASN A 34 -10.41 -7.33 -3.59
N THR A 35 -9.21 -6.99 -3.15
CA THR A 35 -8.78 -5.59 -3.09
C THR A 35 -8.63 -5.04 -4.50
N THR A 36 -9.17 -3.85 -4.74
CA THR A 36 -9.06 -3.16 -6.02
C THR A 36 -8.35 -1.83 -5.83
N VAL A 37 -7.33 -1.57 -6.65
CA VAL A 37 -6.53 -0.36 -6.56
C VAL A 37 -6.66 0.45 -7.84
N HIS A 38 -7.04 1.73 -7.72
CA HIS A 38 -7.12 2.64 -8.85
C HIS A 38 -5.72 2.85 -9.45
N GLN A 39 -5.66 3.17 -10.74
CA GLN A 39 -4.39 3.45 -11.42
C GLN A 39 -3.64 4.62 -10.78
N ASN A 40 -2.33 4.67 -10.98
CA ASN A 40 -1.43 5.75 -10.52
C ASN A 40 -1.41 5.93 -9.00
N GLN A 41 -1.54 4.84 -8.25
CA GLN A 41 -1.53 4.88 -6.79
C GLN A 41 -0.23 4.31 -6.23
N VAL A 42 0.06 4.65 -4.97
CA VAL A 42 1.16 4.04 -4.21
C VAL A 42 0.55 3.35 -2.99
N ILE A 43 0.93 2.10 -2.78
CA ILE A 43 0.60 1.38 -1.55
C ILE A 43 1.82 1.44 -0.65
N GLY A 44 1.69 2.09 0.50
CA GLY A 44 2.82 2.27 1.43
C GLY A 44 3.35 0.96 1.99
N SER A 45 4.64 0.93 2.33
CA SER A 45 5.27 -0.26 2.90
C SER A 45 4.65 -0.63 4.24
N TYR A 46 4.67 -1.92 4.56
CA TYR A 46 4.13 -2.47 5.82
C TYR A 46 2.65 -2.13 6.05
N SER A 47 1.91 -1.87 4.98
CA SER A 47 0.47 -1.64 5.05
C SER A 47 -0.28 -2.96 5.07
N MET A 48 -1.42 -2.98 5.74
CA MET A 48 -2.35 -4.11 5.73
C MET A 48 -3.67 -3.63 5.12
N ILE A 49 -4.05 -4.21 4.00
CA ILE A 49 -5.29 -3.86 3.31
C ILE A 49 -6.28 -4.99 3.50
N GLY A 50 -7.40 -4.70 4.16
CA GLY A 50 -8.43 -5.70 4.42
C GLY A 50 -9.13 -6.17 3.15
N MET A 51 -9.74 -7.36 3.21
CA MET A 51 -10.45 -7.93 2.05
C MET A 51 -11.55 -7.00 1.57
N GLY A 52 -11.75 -6.96 0.25
CA GLY A 52 -12.81 -6.17 -0.36
C GLY A 52 -12.59 -4.67 -0.35
N THR A 53 -11.42 -4.20 0.07
CA THR A 53 -11.12 -2.77 0.11
C THR A 53 -10.96 -2.22 -1.30
N ILE A 54 -11.55 -1.05 -1.55
CA ILE A 54 -11.38 -0.33 -2.81
C ILE A 54 -10.55 0.91 -2.55
N ILE A 55 -9.34 0.94 -3.11
CA ILE A 55 -8.44 2.09 -2.97
C ILE A 55 -8.73 3.02 -4.14
N THR A 56 -9.40 4.12 -3.81
CA THR A 56 -9.89 5.08 -4.79
C THR A 56 -8.82 6.07 -5.21
N LYS A 57 -9.12 6.83 -6.26
CA LYS A 57 -8.21 7.84 -6.81
C LYS A 57 -7.75 8.81 -5.73
N LYS A 58 -6.44 9.02 -5.66
CA LYS A 58 -5.80 9.98 -4.73
C LYS A 58 -5.92 9.65 -3.24
N PHE A 59 -6.42 8.48 -2.88
CA PHE A 59 -6.38 8.07 -1.48
C PHE A 59 -4.98 7.58 -1.13
N LYS A 60 -4.36 8.20 -0.13
CA LYS A 60 -2.99 7.89 0.25
C LYS A 60 -2.92 6.75 1.25
N VAL A 61 -2.37 5.61 0.83
CA VAL A 61 -2.11 4.47 1.69
C VAL A 61 -0.71 4.62 2.27
N VAL A 62 -0.61 5.34 3.40
CA VAL A 62 0.69 5.64 4.01
C VAL A 62 1.30 4.40 4.66
N PRO A 63 2.65 4.31 4.75
CA PRO A 63 3.29 3.15 5.34
C PRO A 63 2.87 2.86 6.78
N GLY A 64 2.75 1.58 7.10
CA GLY A 64 2.61 1.12 8.48
C GLY A 64 1.20 1.13 9.06
N TYR A 65 0.15 1.29 8.26
CA TYR A 65 -1.22 1.34 8.75
C TYR A 65 -2.11 0.26 8.14
N THR A 66 -3.21 0.00 8.80
CA THR A 66 -4.26 -0.91 8.31
C THR A 66 -5.40 -0.10 7.72
N TYR A 67 -5.87 -0.51 6.55
CA TYR A 67 -6.95 0.16 5.81
C TYR A 67 -8.03 -0.86 5.46
N VAL A 68 -9.30 -0.47 5.54
CA VAL A 68 -10.42 -1.34 5.20
C VAL A 68 -11.57 -0.57 4.56
N GLY A 69 -12.36 -1.28 3.79
CA GLY A 69 -13.72 -0.87 3.41
C GLY A 69 -13.86 -0.13 2.09
N ASN A 70 -15.12 0.18 1.82
CA ASN A 70 -15.55 1.00 0.70
C ASN A 70 -16.72 1.87 1.21
N PRO A 71 -16.49 3.17 1.44
CA PRO A 71 -15.24 3.91 1.22
C PRO A 71 -14.13 3.46 2.16
N ILE A 72 -12.89 3.54 1.66
CA ILE A 72 -11.71 3.11 2.40
C ILE A 72 -11.47 4.00 3.62
N LYS A 73 -11.07 3.37 4.73
CA LYS A 73 -10.74 4.07 5.98
C LYS A 73 -9.42 3.57 6.54
N LYS A 74 -8.61 4.48 7.02
CA LYS A 74 -7.43 4.14 7.83
C LYS A 74 -7.91 3.78 9.23
N VAL A 75 -7.67 2.54 9.65
CA VAL A 75 -8.20 2.02 10.91
C VAL A 75 -7.24 2.24 12.06
N LYS A 76 -6.02 1.71 11.91
CA LYS A 76 -5.02 1.76 12.99
C LYS A 76 -3.64 1.47 12.43
N LYS A 77 -2.61 1.72 13.26
CA LYS A 77 -1.25 1.33 12.94
C LYS A 77 -1.15 -0.20 12.85
N ASN A 78 -0.42 -0.70 11.85
CA ASN A 78 -0.25 -2.15 11.64
C ASN A 78 0.81 -2.70 12.62
N ILE A 79 0.47 -2.73 13.90
CA ILE A 79 1.40 -3.12 14.97
C ILE A 79 1.93 -4.53 14.76
N ILE A 80 1.06 -5.47 14.42
CA ILE A 80 1.44 -6.89 14.24
C ILE A 80 2.45 -7.03 13.10
N GLY A 81 2.16 -6.43 11.95
CA GLY A 81 3.06 -6.48 10.81
C GLY A 81 4.42 -5.83 11.09
N LEU A 82 4.41 -4.67 11.75
CA LEU A 82 5.63 -3.95 12.09
C LEU A 82 6.49 -4.74 13.08
N ARG A 83 5.89 -5.34 14.11
CA ARG A 83 6.59 -6.20 15.07
C ARG A 83 7.17 -7.44 14.41
N ARG A 84 6.40 -8.08 13.55
CA ARG A 84 6.83 -9.29 12.84
C ARG A 84 8.06 -9.02 11.99
N LYS A 85 8.16 -7.85 11.38
CA LYS A 85 9.30 -7.44 10.57
C LYS A 85 10.35 -6.67 11.37
N LYS A 86 10.17 -6.47 12.67
CA LYS A 86 11.10 -5.78 13.56
C LYS A 86 11.41 -4.35 13.11
N ILE A 87 10.38 -3.62 12.72
CA ILE A 87 10.52 -2.27 12.20
C ILE A 87 10.43 -1.25 13.34
N SER A 88 11.48 -0.45 13.49
CA SER A 88 11.50 0.65 14.46
C SER A 88 10.71 1.86 13.97
N SER A 89 10.38 2.76 14.90
CA SER A 89 9.73 4.02 14.56
C SER A 89 10.57 4.85 13.59
N ASN A 90 11.90 4.85 13.75
CA ASN A 90 12.79 5.57 12.85
C ASN A 90 12.78 4.98 11.44
N ASN A 91 12.77 3.67 11.33
CA ASN A 91 12.68 3.01 10.03
C ASN A 91 11.34 3.28 9.35
N LEU A 92 10.26 3.32 10.12
CA LEU A 92 8.95 3.65 9.57
C LEU A 92 8.91 5.11 9.08
N LYS A 93 9.54 6.03 9.78
CA LYS A 93 9.67 7.43 9.33
C LYS A 93 10.43 7.52 8.01
N LYS A 94 11.51 6.75 7.86
CA LYS A 94 12.26 6.67 6.60
C LYS A 94 11.38 6.16 5.47
N GLU A 95 10.56 5.15 5.74
CA GLU A 95 9.63 4.61 4.74
C GLU A 95 8.56 5.63 4.35
N THR A 96 8.10 6.44 5.29
CA THR A 96 7.14 7.51 5.00
C THR A 96 7.76 8.57 4.08
N ILE A 97 9.04 8.92 4.31
CA ILE A 97 9.77 9.83 3.43
C ILE A 97 9.92 9.20 2.04
N ARG A 98 10.32 7.93 1.97
CA ARG A 98 10.46 7.20 0.70
C ARG A 98 9.13 7.12 -0.06
N PHE A 99 8.02 6.94 0.64
CA PHE A 99 6.67 6.95 0.07
C PHE A 99 6.40 8.29 -0.66
N LYS A 100 6.71 9.41 -0.02
CA LYS A 100 6.54 10.74 -0.63
C LYS A 100 7.45 10.94 -1.83
N GLU A 101 8.69 10.44 -1.75
CA GLU A 101 9.65 10.53 -2.86
C GLU A 101 9.19 9.71 -4.08
N ILE A 102 8.63 8.53 -3.85
CA ILE A 102 8.10 7.67 -4.92
C ILE A 102 6.95 8.37 -5.63
N ILE A 103 6.02 8.97 -4.87
CA ILE A 103 4.91 9.72 -5.45
C ILE A 103 5.42 10.82 -6.37
N LYS A 104 6.38 11.59 -5.91
CA LYS A 104 6.95 12.70 -6.67
C LYS A 104 7.70 12.22 -7.90
N LYS A 105 8.57 11.21 -7.74
CA LYS A 105 9.42 10.71 -8.82
C LYS A 105 8.62 10.13 -9.98
N HIS A 106 7.54 9.44 -9.70
CA HIS A 106 6.73 8.74 -10.70
C HIS A 106 5.44 9.49 -11.07
N ASN A 107 5.26 10.72 -10.58
CA ASN A 107 4.06 11.53 -10.84
C ASN A 107 2.76 10.77 -10.53
N LEU A 108 2.74 10.10 -9.39
CA LEU A 108 1.59 9.30 -8.97
C LEU A 108 0.52 10.18 -8.32
N TYR A 109 -0.70 9.66 -8.24
CA TYR A 109 -1.90 10.38 -7.77
C TYR A 109 -2.35 11.52 -8.69
N GLU A 110 -1.90 11.51 -9.93
CA GLU A 110 -2.36 12.47 -10.94
C GLU A 110 -3.52 11.97 -11.79
#